data_a027ce4e51303cf1b4f14d92b23a4fed
#
_entry.id   a027ce4e51303cf1b4f14d92b23a4fed
#
_cell.length_a   1.000
_cell.length_b   1.000
_cell.length_c   1.000
_cell.angle_alpha   90.00
_cell.angle_beta   90.00
_cell.angle_gamma   90.00
#
_symmetry.space_group_name_H-M   'P 1'
#
loop_
_entity.id
_entity.type
_entity.pdbx_description
1 polymer ?
#
loop_
_entity_poly.entity_id
_entity_poly.type
_entity_poly.pdbx_seq_one_letter_code
_entity_poly.pdbx_strand_id
1 'polypeptide(L)'
;MLKSCLDPQQHSLIARFERLRQRNRRLIEVGRLHKGDSGKSQREQLIRKLDCLRAPFDVPKVSEACLEMAQNHDTAIAILLQWISTPYREDEAYVYLTVRLLRKWNKLGYDTDKPILNYLATSRNSSGLRKHNLYQVVVEMIRSRQFSVGKYCQWLLARGVLTGHCGLHKVSVSFLEYQVREA
;
A
#
# COMPACT_ATOMS: atom_id res chain seq x y z
N MET A 1 -47.86 20.25 16.79
CA MET A 1 -46.45 20.26 17.22
C MET A 1 -46.05 18.84 17.63
N LEU A 2 -45.54 18.04 16.71
CA LEU A 2 -45.02 16.70 16.97
C LEU A 2 -43.52 16.85 17.22
N LYS A 3 -43.09 16.87 18.49
CA LYS A 3 -41.70 16.64 18.88
C LYS A 3 -41.42 15.17 18.62
N SER A 4 -40.75 14.85 17.52
CA SER A 4 -40.25 13.51 17.26
C SER A 4 -39.20 13.18 18.32
N CYS A 5 -39.58 12.33 19.29
CA CYS A 5 -38.62 11.66 20.19
C CYS A 5 -37.78 10.72 19.35
N LEU A 6 -36.64 11.22 18.87
CA LEU A 6 -35.61 10.37 18.27
C LEU A 6 -35.01 9.50 19.39
N ASP A 7 -34.89 8.20 19.11
CA ASP A 7 -34.25 7.24 20.00
C ASP A 7 -32.83 7.71 20.38
N PRO A 8 -32.36 7.57 21.65
CA PRO A 8 -31.01 7.92 22.07
C PRO A 8 -29.88 7.30 21.15
N GLN A 9 -30.13 6.12 20.59
CA GLN A 9 -29.24 5.51 19.63
C GLN A 9 -29.16 6.28 18.29
N GLN A 10 -30.29 6.82 17.82
CA GLN A 10 -30.34 7.64 16.62
C GLN A 10 -29.60 8.96 16.80
N HIS A 11 -29.73 9.61 18.00
CA HIS A 11 -28.96 10.80 18.33
C HIS A 11 -27.45 10.56 18.33
N SER A 12 -26.98 9.41 18.84
CA SER A 12 -25.58 9.02 18.84
C SER A 12 -25.06 8.81 17.42
N LEU A 13 -25.83 8.15 16.56
CA LEU A 13 -25.50 7.92 15.16
C LEU A 13 -25.42 9.22 14.35
N ILE A 14 -26.38 10.12 14.54
CA ILE A 14 -26.40 11.45 13.90
C ILE A 14 -25.16 12.26 14.33
N ALA A 15 -24.84 12.30 15.62
CA ALA A 15 -23.67 13.01 16.12
C ALA A 15 -22.35 12.41 15.59
N ARG A 16 -22.30 11.09 15.40
CA ARG A 16 -21.14 10.41 14.80
C ARG A 16 -21.03 10.71 13.30
N PHE A 17 -22.14 10.72 12.60
CA PHE A 17 -22.19 11.08 11.18
C PHE A 17 -21.78 12.53 10.95
N GLU A 18 -22.24 13.47 11.76
CA GLU A 18 -21.86 14.88 11.67
C GLU A 18 -20.37 15.10 11.94
N ARG A 19 -19.79 14.41 12.93
CA ARG A 19 -18.32 14.42 13.16
C ARG A 19 -17.54 13.92 11.96
N LEU A 20 -17.97 12.84 11.32
CA LEU A 20 -17.34 12.31 10.11
C LEU A 20 -17.48 13.30 8.94
N ARG A 21 -18.68 13.89 8.77
CA ARG A 21 -18.94 14.89 7.72
C ARG A 21 -18.08 16.14 7.91
N GLN A 22 -17.95 16.63 9.14
CA GLN A 22 -17.11 17.78 9.47
C GLN A 22 -15.62 17.48 9.23
N ARG A 23 -15.14 16.27 9.60
CA ARG A 23 -13.78 15.82 9.33
C ARG A 23 -13.52 15.74 7.82
N ASN A 24 -14.43 15.17 7.06
CA ASN A 24 -14.32 15.10 5.61
C ASN A 24 -14.32 16.48 4.95
N ARG A 25 -15.17 17.41 5.43
CA ARG A 25 -15.19 18.80 4.95
C ARG A 25 -13.84 19.49 5.19
N ARG A 26 -13.24 19.35 6.39
CA ARG A 26 -11.91 19.88 6.69
C ARG A 26 -10.84 19.30 5.77
N LEU A 27 -10.88 17.99 5.50
CA LEU A 27 -9.93 17.34 4.58
C LEU A 27 -10.09 17.87 3.14
N ILE A 28 -11.33 18.13 2.69
CA ILE A 28 -11.61 18.71 1.38
C ILE A 28 -11.14 20.17 1.32
N GLU A 29 -11.35 20.95 2.38
CA GLU A 29 -10.92 22.35 2.47
C GLU A 29 -9.39 22.47 2.49
N VAL A 30 -8.70 21.62 3.28
CA VAL A 30 -7.24 21.55 3.26
C VAL A 30 -6.73 21.15 1.88
N GLY A 31 -7.39 20.19 1.20
CA GLY A 31 -7.08 19.84 -0.18
C GLY A 31 -7.35 20.96 -1.20
N ARG A 32 -8.28 21.88 -0.93
CA ARG A 32 -8.55 23.06 -1.76
C ARG A 32 -7.58 24.19 -1.53
N LEU A 33 -7.14 24.44 -0.29
CA LEU A 33 -6.12 25.43 0.06
C LEU A 33 -4.75 25.10 -0.55
N HIS A 34 -4.48 23.81 -0.79
CA HIS A 34 -3.27 23.35 -1.49
C HIS A 34 -3.42 23.36 -3.03
N LYS A 35 -4.45 24.01 -3.58
CA LYS A 35 -4.66 24.17 -5.02
C LYS A 35 -3.82 25.25 -5.69
N GLY A 36 -2.80 25.77 -5.01
CA GLY A 36 -1.68 26.47 -5.64
C GLY A 36 -0.86 25.45 -6.42
N ASP A 37 -0.92 25.49 -7.71
CA ASP A 37 -0.52 24.46 -8.68
C ASP A 37 1.01 24.32 -8.89
N SER A 38 1.84 24.90 -8.02
CA SER A 38 3.30 24.93 -8.20
C SER A 38 4.12 24.10 -7.19
N GLY A 39 3.50 23.22 -6.39
CA GLY A 39 4.20 22.51 -5.33
C GLY A 39 3.74 21.08 -5.04
N LYS A 40 2.94 20.47 -5.91
CA LYS A 40 2.58 19.06 -5.72
C LYS A 40 3.80 18.18 -5.97
N SER A 41 4.26 17.51 -4.91
CA SER A 41 5.33 16.52 -5.02
C SER A 41 5.05 15.55 -6.16
N GLN A 42 6.05 15.20 -6.96
CA GLN A 42 5.96 14.17 -8.00
C GLN A 42 5.30 12.88 -7.49
N ARG A 43 5.53 12.57 -6.22
CA ARG A 43 4.89 11.47 -5.51
C ARG A 43 3.37 11.61 -5.44
N GLU A 44 2.83 12.78 -5.12
CA GLU A 44 1.38 13.01 -5.05
C GLU A 44 0.74 12.93 -6.43
N GLN A 45 1.42 13.41 -7.44
CA GLN A 45 0.98 13.32 -8.84
C GLN A 45 0.90 11.87 -9.28
N LEU A 46 1.91 11.05 -8.96
CA LEU A 46 1.93 9.63 -9.28
C LEU A 46 0.80 8.88 -8.56
N ILE A 47 0.61 9.13 -7.25
CA ILE A 47 -0.47 8.51 -6.48
C ILE A 47 -1.84 8.86 -7.09
N ARG A 48 -2.08 10.11 -7.45
CA ARG A 48 -3.32 10.53 -8.12
C ARG A 48 -3.54 9.83 -9.45
N LYS A 49 -2.47 9.69 -10.24
CA LYS A 49 -2.53 8.98 -11.53
C LYS A 49 -2.90 7.51 -11.31
N LEU A 50 -2.32 6.85 -10.31
CA LEU A 50 -2.66 5.48 -9.92
C LEU A 50 -4.11 5.37 -9.42
N ASP A 51 -4.61 6.35 -8.66
CA ASP A 51 -5.99 6.39 -8.16
C ASP A 51 -7.04 6.57 -9.26
N CYS A 52 -6.65 7.16 -10.39
CA CYS A 52 -7.52 7.34 -11.56
C CYS A 52 -7.62 6.10 -12.45
N LEU A 53 -6.78 5.07 -12.21
CA LEU A 53 -6.79 3.86 -13.03
C LEU A 53 -8.09 3.07 -12.85
N ARG A 54 -8.57 2.50 -13.95
CA ARG A 54 -9.72 1.58 -13.99
C ARG A 54 -9.33 0.34 -14.77
N ALA A 55 -9.86 -0.80 -14.35
CA ALA A 55 -9.72 -2.04 -15.12
C ALA A 55 -10.52 -1.94 -16.44
N PRO A 56 -10.01 -2.52 -17.55
CA PRO A 56 -8.74 -3.25 -17.67
C PRO A 56 -7.51 -2.33 -17.70
N PHE A 57 -6.43 -2.73 -17.02
CA PHE A 57 -5.22 -1.92 -16.91
C PHE A 57 -4.27 -2.11 -18.10
N ASP A 58 -3.85 -1.01 -18.70
CA ASP A 58 -2.76 -0.96 -19.67
C ASP A 58 -1.41 -0.92 -18.92
N VAL A 59 -0.88 -2.11 -18.58
CA VAL A 59 0.34 -2.26 -17.78
C VAL A 59 1.57 -1.61 -18.43
N PRO A 60 1.82 -1.72 -19.76
CA PRO A 60 2.87 -0.98 -20.43
C PRO A 60 2.82 0.53 -20.17
N LYS A 61 1.68 1.14 -20.41
CA LYS A 61 1.45 2.58 -20.27
C LYS A 61 1.56 3.05 -18.82
N VAL A 62 1.02 2.27 -17.88
CA VAL A 62 1.13 2.58 -16.44
C VAL A 62 2.58 2.48 -15.98
N SER A 63 3.31 1.45 -16.43
CA SER A 63 4.73 1.27 -16.14
C SER A 63 5.57 2.46 -16.57
N GLU A 64 5.40 2.91 -17.81
CA GLU A 64 6.08 4.07 -18.37
C GLU A 64 5.79 5.33 -17.56
N ALA A 65 4.52 5.61 -17.31
CA ALA A 65 4.11 6.74 -16.51
C ALA A 65 4.66 6.73 -15.07
N CYS A 66 4.79 5.56 -14.44
CA CYS A 66 5.40 5.45 -13.12
C CYS A 66 6.89 5.80 -13.15
N LEU A 67 7.62 5.34 -14.18
CA LEU A 67 9.06 5.57 -14.32
C LEU A 67 9.37 7.01 -14.71
N GLU A 68 8.56 7.62 -15.56
CA GLU A 68 8.70 9.04 -15.94
C GLU A 68 8.51 10.00 -14.77
N MET A 69 7.53 9.69 -13.90
CA MET A 69 7.17 10.57 -12.79
C MET A 69 8.03 10.33 -11.54
N ALA A 70 8.75 9.23 -11.45
CA ALA A 70 9.63 8.94 -10.32
C ALA A 70 11.07 9.35 -10.63
N GLN A 71 11.79 9.88 -9.62
CA GLN A 71 13.19 10.27 -9.77
C GLN A 71 14.10 9.06 -10.06
N ASN A 72 13.75 7.90 -9.53
CA ASN A 72 14.45 6.63 -9.74
C ASN A 72 13.49 5.45 -9.55
N HIS A 73 13.94 4.26 -9.96
CA HIS A 73 13.15 3.02 -9.89
C HIS A 73 12.78 2.62 -8.47
N ASP A 74 13.71 2.78 -7.52
CA ASP A 74 13.47 2.45 -6.10
C ASP A 74 12.35 3.32 -5.52
N THR A 75 12.32 4.60 -5.90
CA THR A 75 11.26 5.54 -5.52
C THR A 75 9.92 5.15 -6.16
N ALA A 76 9.91 4.76 -7.44
CA ALA A 76 8.70 4.28 -8.12
C ALA A 76 8.12 3.07 -7.42
N ILE A 77 8.96 2.08 -7.07
CA ILE A 77 8.55 0.87 -6.35
C ILE A 77 8.04 1.23 -4.95
N ALA A 78 8.74 2.09 -4.21
CA ALA A 78 8.32 2.51 -2.87
C ALA A 78 6.96 3.22 -2.88
N ILE A 79 6.71 4.10 -3.86
CA ILE A 79 5.42 4.79 -4.02
C ILE A 79 4.32 3.78 -4.38
N LEU A 80 4.58 2.84 -5.27
CA LEU A 80 3.63 1.80 -5.66
C LEU A 80 3.25 0.91 -4.48
N LEU A 81 4.23 0.46 -3.67
CA LEU A 81 4.01 -0.34 -2.47
C LEU A 81 3.23 0.44 -1.40
N GLN A 82 3.53 1.73 -1.24
CA GLN A 82 2.77 2.60 -0.36
C GLN A 82 1.33 2.77 -0.84
N TRP A 83 1.15 2.97 -2.14
CA TRP A 83 -0.17 3.13 -2.74
C TRP A 83 -1.04 1.91 -2.49
N ILE A 84 -0.55 0.68 -2.75
CA ILE A 84 -1.32 -0.55 -2.54
C ILE A 84 -1.57 -0.85 -1.05
N SER A 85 -0.71 -0.38 -0.15
CA SER A 85 -0.86 -0.55 1.30
C SER A 85 -1.86 0.41 1.94
N THR A 86 -2.43 1.33 1.18
CA THR A 86 -3.39 2.31 1.71
C THR A 86 -4.75 1.67 1.96
N PRO A 87 -5.46 1.96 3.09
CA PRO A 87 -6.66 1.24 3.53
C PRO A 87 -7.86 1.28 2.57
N TYR A 88 -7.89 2.23 1.65
CA TYR A 88 -9.03 2.47 0.77
C TYR A 88 -8.99 1.71 -0.56
N ARG A 89 -8.00 0.81 -0.73
CA ARG A 89 -7.81 0.03 -1.97
C ARG A 89 -8.02 -1.45 -1.66
N GLU A 90 -9.28 -1.86 -1.63
CA GLU A 90 -9.69 -3.23 -1.27
C GLU A 90 -9.77 -4.17 -2.47
N ASP A 91 -9.72 -3.61 -3.69
CA ASP A 91 -9.87 -4.39 -4.92
C ASP A 91 -8.58 -5.19 -5.21
N GLU A 92 -8.72 -6.49 -5.33
CA GLU A 92 -7.64 -7.41 -5.70
C GLU A 92 -7.02 -7.08 -7.06
N ALA A 93 -7.77 -6.41 -7.94
CA ALA A 93 -7.27 -5.94 -9.22
C ALA A 93 -6.05 -5.00 -9.09
N TYR A 94 -5.98 -4.22 -8.00
CA TYR A 94 -4.82 -3.36 -7.73
C TYR A 94 -3.61 -4.15 -7.23
N VAL A 95 -3.81 -5.22 -6.47
CA VAL A 95 -2.74 -6.17 -6.09
C VAL A 95 -2.17 -6.80 -7.36
N TYR A 96 -3.04 -7.29 -8.23
CA TYR A 96 -2.65 -7.87 -9.52
C TYR A 96 -1.89 -6.87 -10.41
N LEU A 97 -2.36 -5.63 -10.52
CA LEU A 97 -1.66 -4.57 -11.24
C LEU A 97 -0.25 -4.34 -10.67
N THR A 98 -0.15 -4.22 -9.34
CA THR A 98 1.13 -4.00 -8.64
C THR A 98 2.12 -5.13 -8.94
N VAL A 99 1.68 -6.38 -8.84
CA VAL A 99 2.50 -7.56 -9.16
C VAL A 99 2.96 -7.54 -10.62
N ARG A 100 2.08 -7.21 -11.56
CA ARG A 100 2.44 -7.13 -12.99
C ARG A 100 3.46 -6.02 -13.27
N LEU A 101 3.37 -4.89 -12.61
CA LEU A 101 4.34 -3.79 -12.74
C LEU A 101 5.70 -4.21 -12.18
N LEU A 102 5.75 -4.77 -10.96
CA LEU A 102 6.99 -5.25 -10.34
C LEU A 102 7.65 -6.34 -11.19
N ARG A 103 6.87 -7.31 -11.71
CA ARG A 103 7.38 -8.36 -12.60
C ARG A 103 7.93 -7.79 -13.91
N LYS A 104 7.29 -6.77 -14.48
CA LYS A 104 7.78 -6.10 -15.68
C LYS A 104 9.12 -5.41 -15.40
N TRP A 105 9.22 -4.69 -14.28
CA TRP A 105 10.45 -3.99 -13.90
C TRP A 105 11.60 -4.96 -13.59
N ASN A 106 11.30 -6.07 -12.92
CA ASN A 106 12.30 -7.13 -12.70
C ASN A 106 12.82 -7.71 -14.03
N LYS A 107 11.92 -7.97 -15.00
CA LYS A 107 12.34 -8.41 -16.36
C LYS A 107 13.16 -7.38 -17.11
N LEU A 108 13.00 -6.10 -16.81
CA LEU A 108 13.82 -5.01 -17.37
C LEU A 108 15.19 -4.89 -16.66
N GLY A 109 15.47 -5.76 -15.66
CA GLY A 109 16.72 -5.79 -14.93
C GLY A 109 16.78 -4.90 -13.69
N TYR A 110 15.66 -4.31 -13.28
CA TYR A 110 15.63 -3.51 -12.04
C TYR A 110 15.54 -4.43 -10.81
N ASP A 111 16.38 -4.15 -9.80
CA ASP A 111 16.29 -4.86 -8.51
C ASP A 111 15.02 -4.46 -7.77
N THR A 112 14.04 -5.36 -7.74
CA THR A 112 12.80 -5.17 -7.02
C THR A 112 12.86 -5.68 -5.58
N ASP A 113 13.78 -6.58 -5.24
CA ASP A 113 13.90 -7.19 -3.91
C ASP A 113 14.27 -6.15 -2.85
N LYS A 114 15.28 -5.35 -3.12
CA LYS A 114 15.80 -4.36 -2.19
C LYS A 114 14.77 -3.29 -1.79
N PRO A 115 14.06 -2.63 -2.72
CA PRO A 115 13.00 -1.68 -2.37
C PRO A 115 11.85 -2.33 -1.61
N ILE A 116 11.45 -3.57 -1.96
CA ILE A 116 10.40 -4.31 -1.25
C ILE A 116 10.84 -4.56 0.22
N LEU A 117 12.06 -5.07 0.43
CA LEU A 117 12.60 -5.31 1.77
C LEU A 117 12.71 -4.02 2.60
N ASN A 118 13.17 -2.94 1.98
CA ASN A 118 13.23 -1.62 2.63
C ASN A 118 11.84 -1.11 3.01
N TYR A 119 10.85 -1.28 2.13
CA TYR A 119 9.48 -0.87 2.42
C TYR A 119 8.87 -1.72 3.54
N LEU A 120 9.06 -3.03 3.54
CA LEU A 120 8.65 -3.92 4.63
C LEU A 120 9.26 -3.50 5.97
N ALA A 121 10.50 -3.02 5.94
CA ALA A 121 11.20 -2.52 7.13
C ALA A 121 10.58 -1.25 7.70
N THR A 122 10.31 -0.27 6.85
CA THR A 122 9.81 1.06 7.24
C THR A 122 8.32 1.06 7.56
N SER A 123 7.52 0.26 6.86
CA SER A 123 6.07 0.16 7.05
C SER A 123 5.65 -0.53 8.36
N ARG A 124 6.60 -1.06 9.09
CA ARG A 124 6.41 -1.87 10.30
C ARG A 124 5.61 -1.14 11.38
N ASN A 125 5.92 0.12 11.63
CA ASN A 125 5.36 0.93 12.71
C ASN A 125 4.15 1.77 12.27
N SER A 126 3.73 1.67 11.01
CA SER A 126 2.61 2.44 10.48
C SER A 126 1.30 1.74 10.78
N SER A 127 0.59 2.21 11.79
CA SER A 127 -0.70 1.66 12.25
C SER A 127 -1.85 1.84 11.26
N GLY A 128 -1.68 2.68 10.24
CA GLY A 128 -2.72 3.00 9.25
C GLY A 128 -2.62 2.23 7.92
N LEU A 129 -1.66 1.31 7.77
CA LEU A 129 -1.44 0.60 6.51
C LEU A 129 -2.10 -0.79 6.52
N ARG A 130 -2.72 -1.18 5.42
CA ARG A 130 -3.19 -2.55 5.19
C ARG A 130 -2.02 -3.42 4.74
N LYS A 131 -1.38 -4.05 5.69
CA LYS A 131 -0.27 -4.98 5.44
C LYS A 131 -0.71 -6.21 4.63
N HIS A 132 -1.99 -6.57 4.66
CA HIS A 132 -2.54 -7.70 3.91
C HIS A 132 -2.23 -7.58 2.41
N ASN A 133 -2.59 -6.48 1.75
CA ASN A 133 -2.32 -6.28 0.32
C ASN A 133 -0.82 -6.34 0.01
N LEU A 134 0.01 -5.76 0.89
CA LEU A 134 1.46 -5.81 0.75
C LEU A 134 1.98 -7.26 0.80
N TYR A 135 1.48 -8.06 1.73
CA TYR A 135 1.86 -9.47 1.82
C TYR A 135 1.37 -10.28 0.63
N GLN A 136 0.16 -10.04 0.14
CA GLN A 136 -0.32 -10.67 -1.10
C GLN A 136 0.60 -10.36 -2.28
N VAL A 137 1.04 -9.10 -2.45
CA VAL A 137 2.01 -8.74 -3.50
C VAL A 137 3.30 -9.55 -3.35
N VAL A 138 3.85 -9.64 -2.14
CA VAL A 138 5.10 -10.39 -1.90
C VAL A 138 4.91 -11.88 -2.15
N VAL A 139 3.78 -12.47 -1.72
CA VAL A 139 3.43 -13.87 -1.99
C VAL A 139 3.40 -14.15 -3.50
N GLU A 140 2.72 -13.30 -4.27
CA GLU A 140 2.62 -13.48 -5.72
C GLU A 140 3.97 -13.28 -6.43
N MET A 141 4.84 -12.40 -5.91
CA MET A 141 6.21 -12.25 -6.40
C MET A 141 7.05 -13.50 -6.11
N ILE A 142 6.89 -14.13 -4.93
CA ILE A 142 7.56 -15.40 -4.59
C ILE A 142 7.04 -16.53 -5.48
N ARG A 143 5.72 -16.70 -5.62
CA ARG A 143 5.10 -17.73 -6.48
C ARG A 143 5.59 -17.63 -7.92
N SER A 144 5.78 -16.41 -8.40
CA SER A 144 6.32 -16.17 -9.75
C SER A 144 7.84 -16.24 -9.85
N ARG A 145 8.54 -16.63 -8.78
CA ARG A 145 10.02 -16.70 -8.70
C ARG A 145 10.70 -15.37 -9.05
N GLN A 146 10.04 -14.26 -8.78
CA GLN A 146 10.52 -12.89 -9.03
C GLN A 146 11.02 -12.20 -7.76
N PHE A 147 10.89 -12.85 -6.61
CA PHE A 147 11.39 -12.38 -5.32
C PHE A 147 12.15 -13.50 -4.61
N SER A 148 13.36 -13.21 -4.13
CA SER A 148 14.24 -14.20 -3.53
C SER A 148 13.86 -14.46 -2.06
N VAL A 149 13.31 -15.63 -1.78
CA VAL A 149 13.02 -16.09 -0.40
C VAL A 149 14.32 -16.14 0.42
N GLY A 150 15.43 -16.56 -0.18
CA GLY A 150 16.73 -16.59 0.50
C GLY A 150 17.19 -15.21 0.99
N LYS A 151 17.09 -14.18 0.14
CA LYS A 151 17.36 -12.78 0.55
C LYS A 151 16.42 -12.32 1.65
N TYR A 152 15.15 -12.69 1.59
CA TYR A 152 14.17 -12.37 2.63
C TYR A 152 14.51 -13.02 3.96
N CYS A 153 14.88 -14.31 3.97
CA CYS A 153 15.32 -15.02 5.18
C CYS A 153 16.59 -14.40 5.76
N GLN A 154 17.59 -14.10 4.93
CA GLN A 154 18.82 -13.42 5.37
C GLN A 154 18.50 -12.04 5.98
N TRP A 155 17.60 -11.29 5.38
CA TRP A 155 17.16 -10.00 5.89
C TRP A 155 16.44 -10.12 7.25
N LEU A 156 15.60 -11.15 7.46
CA LEU A 156 14.97 -11.45 8.74
C LEU A 156 16.00 -11.81 9.82
N LEU A 157 16.98 -12.66 9.47
CA LEU A 157 18.08 -13.06 10.35
C LEU A 157 18.92 -11.86 10.79
N ALA A 158 19.34 -11.02 9.83
CA ALA A 158 20.13 -9.82 10.09
C ALA A 158 19.43 -8.83 11.03
N ARG A 159 18.10 -8.88 11.13
CA ARG A 159 17.28 -8.03 12.00
C ARG A 159 16.93 -8.68 13.35
N GLY A 160 17.46 -9.85 13.64
CA GLY A 160 17.20 -10.56 14.90
C GLY A 160 15.74 -10.99 15.07
N VAL A 161 14.97 -11.09 13.98
CA VAL A 161 13.53 -11.43 14.06
C VAL A 161 13.33 -12.83 14.64
N LEU A 162 14.25 -13.74 14.37
CA LEU A 162 14.19 -15.13 14.85
C LEU A 162 14.65 -15.27 16.31
N THR A 163 15.28 -14.25 16.89
CA THR A 163 15.78 -14.31 18.28
C THR A 163 14.74 -13.91 19.32
N GLY A 164 13.49 -13.71 18.94
CA GLY A 164 12.38 -13.42 19.85
C GLY A 164 12.36 -12.02 20.47
N HIS A 165 13.40 -11.22 20.27
CA HIS A 165 13.53 -9.88 20.88
C HIS A 165 12.80 -8.77 20.11
N CYS A 166 12.27 -9.08 18.96
CA CYS A 166 11.57 -8.11 18.13
C CYS A 166 10.11 -8.55 17.89
N GLY A 167 9.14 -7.70 18.20
CA GLY A 167 7.69 -7.92 17.97
C GLY A 167 7.26 -8.23 16.53
N LEU A 168 8.22 -8.60 15.66
CA LEU A 168 8.03 -9.12 14.29
C LEU A 168 7.53 -10.56 14.26
N HIS A 169 7.63 -11.29 15.37
CA HIS A 169 7.46 -12.73 15.40
C HIS A 169 6.11 -13.20 14.83
N LYS A 170 5.02 -12.50 15.12
CA LYS A 170 3.69 -12.94 14.68
C LYS A 170 3.45 -12.76 13.17
N VAL A 171 4.00 -11.72 12.55
CA VAL A 171 3.68 -11.39 11.15
C VAL A 171 4.61 -12.10 10.18
N SER A 172 5.89 -12.25 10.53
CA SER A 172 6.88 -12.92 9.67
C SER A 172 6.73 -14.43 9.71
N VAL A 173 6.36 -14.99 10.86
CA VAL A 173 6.10 -16.43 11.01
C VAL A 173 4.78 -16.79 10.32
N SER A 174 3.71 -16.01 10.50
CA SER A 174 2.44 -16.26 9.79
C SER A 174 2.57 -16.15 8.27
N PHE A 175 3.49 -15.31 7.78
CA PHE A 175 3.80 -15.23 6.35
C PHE A 175 4.51 -16.50 5.85
N LEU A 176 5.47 -17.03 6.60
CA LEU A 176 6.15 -18.29 6.28
C LEU A 176 5.22 -19.49 6.45
N GLU A 177 4.38 -19.51 7.48
CA GLU A 177 3.37 -20.55 7.70
C GLU A 177 2.32 -20.58 6.58
N TYR A 178 1.92 -19.43 6.06
CA TYR A 178 1.02 -19.34 4.92
C TYR A 178 1.65 -19.93 3.65
N GLN A 179 2.95 -19.70 3.44
CA GLN A 179 3.69 -20.27 2.30
C GLN A 179 3.88 -21.78 2.40
N VAL A 180 4.10 -22.32 3.61
CA VAL A 180 4.30 -23.77 3.83
C VAL A 180 3.01 -24.55 3.69
N ARG A 181 1.85 -23.95 3.94
CA ARG A 181 0.54 -24.62 3.80
C ARG A 181 0.03 -24.69 2.37
N GLU A 182 0.51 -23.83 1.48
CA GLU A 182 0.07 -23.78 0.09
C GLU A 182 1.11 -24.30 -0.93
N ALA A 183 2.26 -24.80 -0.46
CA ALA A 183 3.30 -25.44 -1.29
C ALA A 183 3.16 -26.96 -1.24
#